data_218120def8d7ae11a3206b454de9d545
#
_entry.id   218120def8d7ae11a3206b454de9d545
#
_cell.length_a   1.000
_cell.length_b   1.000
_cell.length_c   1.000
_cell.angle_alpha   90.00
_cell.angle_beta   90.00
_cell.angle_gamma   90.00
#
_symmetry.space_group_name_H-M   'P 1'
#
loop_
_entity.id
_entity.type
_entity.pdbx_description
1 polymer ?
#
loop_
_entity_poly.entity_id
_entity_poly.type
_entity_poly.pdbx_seq_one_letter_code
_entity_poly.pdbx_strand_id
1 'polypeptide(L)'
;MHKNTFPLKEHLKSKRVIDRLYAEGTSVTAFPLRAVFIEQLPEEQETTAAILINVAKRRFRHAVDRNLLKRRIREAYRTGKHTFIDTLAKNNRKMAVAIMYIDTKKSSTDFLCRKMDKLLQNIIAKSGLQ
;
A
#
# COMPACT_ATOMS: atom_id res chain seq x y z
N MET A 1 -9.96 -0.79 -19.33
CA MET A 1 -10.91 -1.02 -18.23
C MET A 1 -10.20 -1.68 -17.05
N HIS A 2 -10.38 -1.13 -15.87
CA HIS A 2 -9.76 -1.68 -14.68
C HIS A 2 -10.59 -2.81 -14.09
N LYS A 3 -9.90 -3.81 -13.58
CA LYS A 3 -10.54 -4.90 -12.85
C LYS A 3 -10.27 -4.73 -11.36
N ASN A 4 -11.27 -4.95 -10.52
CA ASN A 4 -11.13 -4.89 -9.06
C ASN A 4 -10.43 -6.15 -8.55
N THR A 5 -9.15 -6.31 -8.92
CA THR A 5 -8.34 -7.45 -8.54
C THR A 5 -7.02 -6.98 -7.92
N PHE A 6 -6.40 -7.88 -7.18
CA PHE A 6 -5.07 -7.65 -6.62
C PHE A 6 -4.22 -8.88 -6.96
N PRO A 7 -3.74 -8.99 -8.22
CA PRO A 7 -3.00 -10.16 -8.67
C PRO A 7 -1.62 -10.28 -8.00
N LEU A 8 -1.08 -11.49 -8.01
CA LEU A 8 0.21 -11.79 -7.36
C LEU A 8 1.35 -10.88 -7.83
N LYS A 9 1.35 -10.47 -9.10
CA LYS A 9 2.41 -9.61 -9.63
C LYS A 9 2.44 -8.21 -9.02
N GLU A 10 1.32 -7.77 -8.41
CA GLU A 10 1.24 -6.49 -7.69
C GLU A 10 1.71 -6.62 -6.24
N HIS A 11 1.96 -7.83 -5.76
CA HIS A 11 2.48 -8.03 -4.40
C HIS A 11 3.99 -7.83 -4.39
N LEU A 12 4.45 -6.95 -3.52
CA LEU A 12 5.89 -6.70 -3.36
C LEU A 12 6.54 -7.86 -2.63
N LYS A 13 7.51 -8.51 -3.27
CA LYS A 13 8.18 -9.70 -2.72
C LYS A 13 9.69 -9.57 -2.67
N SER A 14 10.29 -8.66 -3.42
CA SER A 14 11.73 -8.51 -3.48
C SER A 14 12.28 -8.01 -2.16
N LYS A 15 13.09 -8.83 -1.50
CA LYS A 15 13.72 -8.47 -0.23
C LYS A 15 14.61 -7.24 -0.39
N ARG A 16 15.35 -7.15 -1.48
CA ARG A 16 16.22 -6.00 -1.77
C ARG A 16 15.40 -4.70 -1.83
N VAL A 17 14.26 -4.73 -2.53
CA VAL A 17 13.40 -3.57 -2.65
C VAL A 17 12.76 -3.24 -1.30
N ILE A 18 12.32 -4.25 -0.55
CA ILE A 18 11.75 -4.06 0.79
C ILE A 18 12.76 -3.41 1.73
N ASP A 19 14.00 -3.89 1.74
CA ASP A 19 15.05 -3.33 2.59
C ASP A 19 15.34 -1.89 2.23
N ARG A 20 15.42 -1.58 0.93
CA ARG A 20 15.62 -0.23 0.43
C ARG A 20 14.44 0.68 0.78
N LEU A 21 13.24 0.15 0.71
CA LEU A 21 12.00 0.85 1.04
C LEU A 21 12.02 1.36 2.49
N TYR A 22 12.38 0.50 3.44
CA TYR A 22 12.46 0.89 4.84
C TYR A 22 13.65 1.79 5.16
N ALA A 23 14.73 1.69 4.38
CA ALA A 23 15.92 2.52 4.58
C ALA A 23 15.76 3.94 4.00
N GLU A 24 15.14 4.05 2.83
CA GLU A 24 15.11 5.29 2.05
C GLU A 24 13.71 5.82 1.78
N GLY A 25 12.67 5.07 2.09
CA GLY A 25 11.30 5.41 1.71
C GLY A 25 10.77 6.65 2.39
N THR A 26 9.82 7.29 1.70
CA THR A 26 9.07 8.42 2.22
C THR A 26 7.80 7.91 2.90
N SER A 27 7.50 8.46 4.07
CA SER A 27 6.39 8.00 4.91
C SER A 27 5.21 8.97 4.85
N VAL A 28 4.00 8.41 4.77
CA VAL A 28 2.74 9.16 4.91
C VAL A 28 1.81 8.39 5.82
N THR A 29 0.88 9.10 6.46
CA THR A 29 -0.03 8.49 7.43
C THR A 29 -1.47 8.93 7.18
N ALA A 30 -2.39 7.97 7.24
CA ALA A 30 -3.83 8.19 7.35
C ALA A 30 -4.30 7.19 8.41
N PHE A 31 -4.18 7.55 9.69
CA PHE A 31 -4.43 6.64 10.79
C PHE A 31 -5.75 5.88 10.62
N PRO A 32 -5.79 4.55 10.80
CA PRO A 32 -4.77 3.67 11.37
C PRO A 32 -3.78 3.07 10.36
N LEU A 33 -3.69 3.64 9.15
CA LEU A 33 -2.78 3.17 8.12
C LEU A 33 -1.59 4.10 7.98
N ARG A 34 -0.44 3.52 7.73
CA ARG A 34 0.78 4.24 7.40
C ARG A 34 1.41 3.58 6.20
N ALA A 35 1.95 4.38 5.30
CA ALA A 35 2.64 3.86 4.13
C ALA A 35 4.05 4.41 4.04
N VAL A 36 4.96 3.58 3.57
CA VAL A 36 6.32 3.98 3.19
C VAL A 36 6.46 3.61 1.72
N PHE A 37 6.94 4.52 0.91
CA PHE A 37 7.05 4.30 -0.53
C PHE A 37 8.36 4.80 -1.11
N ILE A 38 8.80 4.15 -2.21
CA ILE A 38 9.92 4.60 -3.03
C ILE A 38 9.51 4.51 -4.50
N GLU A 39 10.06 5.39 -5.31
CA GLU A 39 9.89 5.28 -6.76
C GLU A 39 10.88 4.27 -7.31
N GLN A 40 10.45 3.52 -8.31
CA GLN A 40 11.26 2.52 -8.99
C GLN A 40 11.45 2.93 -10.45
N LEU A 41 12.57 2.52 -11.04
CA LEU A 41 12.78 2.68 -12.47
C LEU A 41 11.85 1.71 -13.21
N PRO A 42 11.33 2.09 -14.41
CA PRO A 42 10.41 1.22 -15.14
C PRO A 42 10.92 -0.20 -15.37
N GLU A 43 12.23 -0.37 -15.56
CA GLU A 43 12.86 -1.67 -15.80
C GLU A 43 13.02 -2.51 -14.53
N GLU A 44 12.89 -1.91 -13.36
CA GLU A 44 13.06 -2.61 -12.08
C GLU A 44 11.78 -3.26 -11.58
N GLN A 45 10.65 -2.87 -12.13
CA GLN A 45 9.36 -3.31 -11.61
C GLN A 45 8.38 -3.54 -12.75
N GLU A 46 7.74 -4.69 -12.77
CA GLU A 46 6.80 -5.07 -13.82
C GLU A 46 5.51 -4.25 -13.75
N THR A 47 4.96 -4.07 -12.56
CA THR A 47 3.69 -3.39 -12.36
C THR A 47 3.89 -1.92 -11.99
N THR A 48 2.84 -1.12 -12.19
CA THR A 48 2.84 0.31 -11.81
C THR A 48 3.05 0.49 -10.32
N ALA A 49 2.39 -0.33 -9.51
CA ALA A 49 2.57 -0.32 -8.06
C ALA A 49 2.75 -1.73 -7.54
N ALA A 50 3.76 -1.92 -6.70
CA ALA A 50 3.99 -3.18 -5.99
C ALA A 50 3.75 -2.92 -4.50
N ILE A 51 2.88 -3.71 -3.87
CA ILE A 51 2.34 -3.44 -2.54
C ILE A 51 2.71 -4.54 -1.56
N LEU A 52 3.19 -4.14 -0.39
CA LEU A 52 3.39 -5.01 0.77
C LEU A 52 2.43 -4.55 1.86
N ILE A 53 1.71 -5.48 2.46
CA ILE A 53 0.80 -5.19 3.57
C ILE A 53 1.33 -5.87 4.81
N ASN A 54 1.49 -5.11 5.89
CA ASN A 54 2.06 -5.60 7.14
C ASN A 54 1.19 -5.22 8.32
N VAL A 55 0.92 -6.21 9.18
CA VAL A 55 0.29 -6.03 10.49
C VAL A 55 1.24 -6.64 11.51
N ALA A 56 1.86 -5.79 12.34
CA ALA A 56 2.92 -6.21 13.23
C ALA A 56 2.44 -7.14 14.34
N LYS A 57 3.24 -8.15 14.65
CA LYS A 57 2.97 -9.14 15.70
C LYS A 57 2.80 -8.48 17.06
N ARG A 58 3.55 -7.43 17.33
CA ARG A 58 3.48 -6.70 18.62
C ARG A 58 2.12 -6.01 18.84
N ARG A 59 1.37 -5.72 17.77
CA ARG A 59 0.06 -5.07 17.86
C ARG A 59 -1.08 -6.07 17.95
N PHE A 60 -0.93 -7.20 17.28
CA PHE A 60 -1.92 -8.29 17.29
C PHE A 60 -1.18 -9.61 17.41
N ARG A 61 -1.13 -10.14 18.61
CA ARG A 61 -0.36 -11.34 18.93
C ARG A 61 -0.84 -12.57 18.18
N HIS A 62 -2.14 -12.68 17.96
CA HIS A 62 -2.73 -13.84 17.28
C HIS A 62 -2.71 -13.68 15.76
N ALA A 63 -2.25 -14.73 15.08
CA ALA A 63 -2.17 -14.74 13.62
C ALA A 63 -3.54 -14.55 12.96
N VAL A 64 -4.60 -15.07 13.58
CA VAL A 64 -5.98 -14.93 13.09
C VAL A 64 -6.35 -13.45 12.96
N ASP A 65 -6.02 -12.65 13.97
CA ASP A 65 -6.31 -11.22 13.97
C ASP A 65 -5.51 -10.48 12.92
N ARG A 66 -4.22 -10.80 12.80
CA ARG A 66 -3.36 -10.19 11.78
C ARG A 66 -3.85 -10.53 10.37
N ASN A 67 -4.23 -11.78 10.14
CA ASN A 67 -4.73 -12.21 8.83
C ASN A 67 -6.06 -11.55 8.47
N LEU A 68 -6.93 -11.35 9.45
CA LEU A 68 -8.19 -10.64 9.27
C LEU A 68 -7.95 -9.20 8.80
N LEU A 69 -7.05 -8.49 9.49
CA LEU A 69 -6.73 -7.10 9.13
C LEU A 69 -6.03 -7.01 7.78
N LYS A 70 -5.09 -7.91 7.49
CA LYS A 70 -4.44 -7.96 6.18
C LYS A 70 -5.47 -8.13 5.06
N ARG A 71 -6.45 -9.00 5.26
CA ARG A 71 -7.52 -9.24 4.28
C ARG A 71 -8.36 -7.98 4.08
N ARG A 72 -8.71 -7.28 5.17
CA ARG A 72 -9.48 -6.02 5.09
C ARG A 72 -8.69 -4.93 4.38
N ILE A 73 -7.40 -4.84 4.64
CA ILE A 73 -6.53 -3.85 3.98
C ILE A 73 -6.38 -4.17 2.49
N ARG A 74 -6.20 -5.44 2.13
CA ARG A 74 -6.16 -5.86 0.72
C ARG A 74 -7.45 -5.50 0.01
N GLU A 75 -8.59 -5.71 0.66
CA GLU A 75 -9.89 -5.37 0.09
C GLU A 75 -10.02 -3.86 -0.12
N ALA A 76 -9.60 -3.06 0.84
CA ALA A 76 -9.60 -1.61 0.73
C ALA A 76 -8.72 -1.13 -0.43
N TYR A 77 -7.53 -1.71 -0.57
CA TYR A 77 -6.63 -1.38 -1.68
C TYR A 77 -7.22 -1.82 -3.02
N ARG A 78 -7.71 -3.06 -3.10
CA ARG A 78 -8.27 -3.62 -4.34
C ARG A 78 -9.38 -2.73 -4.91
N THR A 79 -10.25 -2.21 -4.06
CA THR A 79 -11.40 -1.41 -4.48
C THR A 79 -11.06 0.06 -4.71
N GLY A 80 -10.02 0.59 -4.07
CA GLY A 80 -9.68 2.01 -4.12
C GLY A 80 -8.46 2.37 -4.95
N LYS A 81 -7.79 1.39 -5.57
CA LYS A 81 -6.49 1.62 -6.21
C LYS A 81 -6.51 2.31 -7.58
N HIS A 82 -7.65 2.35 -8.24
CA HIS A 82 -7.71 2.73 -9.66
C HIS A 82 -7.18 4.14 -9.93
N THR A 83 -7.65 5.13 -9.18
CA THR A 83 -7.18 6.52 -9.34
C THR A 83 -5.68 6.63 -9.06
N PHE A 84 -5.21 5.93 -8.04
CA PHE A 84 -3.79 5.90 -7.68
C PHE A 84 -2.94 5.33 -8.82
N ILE A 85 -3.33 4.15 -9.32
CA ILE A 85 -2.61 3.48 -10.42
C ILE A 85 -2.64 4.34 -11.68
N ASP A 86 -3.81 4.92 -12.02
CA ASP A 86 -3.96 5.76 -13.20
C ASP A 86 -3.07 7.01 -13.11
N THR A 87 -2.99 7.63 -11.95
CA THR A 87 -2.14 8.81 -11.74
C THR A 87 -0.66 8.45 -11.94
N LEU A 88 -0.21 7.33 -11.39
CA LEU A 88 1.17 6.88 -11.57
C LEU A 88 1.46 6.57 -13.04
N ALA A 89 0.57 5.85 -13.71
CA ALA A 89 0.73 5.46 -15.11
C ALA A 89 0.75 6.69 -16.03
N LYS A 90 -0.12 7.65 -15.77
CA LYS A 90 -0.20 8.92 -16.52
C LYS A 90 1.12 9.69 -16.43
N ASN A 91 1.80 9.63 -15.30
CA ASN A 91 3.06 10.31 -15.07
C ASN A 91 4.27 9.42 -15.38
N ASN A 92 4.04 8.23 -15.93
CA ASN A 92 5.08 7.26 -16.24
C ASN A 92 5.95 6.91 -15.03
N ARG A 93 5.31 6.73 -13.87
CA ARG A 93 5.98 6.42 -12.61
C ARG A 93 5.63 5.03 -12.14
N LYS A 94 6.59 4.36 -11.52
CA LYS A 94 6.39 3.09 -10.83
C LYS A 94 6.83 3.24 -9.39
N MET A 95 6.16 2.53 -8.49
CA MET A 95 6.33 2.75 -7.07
C MET A 95 6.21 1.43 -6.30
N ALA A 96 7.06 1.27 -5.28
CA ALA A 96 6.92 0.20 -4.30
C ALA A 96 6.41 0.82 -3.01
N VAL A 97 5.39 0.21 -2.41
CA VAL A 97 4.70 0.76 -1.23
C VAL A 97 4.52 -0.33 -0.18
N ALA A 98 4.90 -0.03 1.05
CA ALA A 98 4.58 -0.86 2.21
C ALA A 98 3.47 -0.16 3.00
N ILE A 99 2.35 -0.85 3.20
CA ILE A 99 1.20 -0.35 3.96
C ILE A 99 1.18 -1.08 5.29
N MET A 100 1.18 -0.32 6.38
CA MET A 100 1.24 -0.85 7.74
C MET A 100 0.02 -0.42 8.54
N TYR A 101 -0.46 -1.33 9.39
CA TYR A 101 -1.53 -1.03 10.33
C TYR A 101 -0.90 -0.60 11.66
N ILE A 102 -1.24 0.59 12.16
CA ILE A 102 -0.58 1.18 13.33
C ILE A 102 -1.51 1.40 14.52
N ASP A 103 -2.63 0.70 14.57
CA ASP A 103 -3.54 0.71 15.71
C ASP A 103 -3.50 -0.65 16.40
N THR A 104 -3.92 -0.69 17.67
CA THR A 104 -4.07 -1.92 18.45
C THR A 104 -5.51 -2.42 18.48
N LYS A 105 -6.44 -1.67 17.90
CA LYS A 105 -7.84 -2.03 17.75
C LYS A 105 -8.14 -2.36 16.30
N LYS A 106 -9.11 -3.24 16.07
CA LYS A 106 -9.50 -3.62 14.71
C LYS A 106 -10.44 -2.58 14.12
N SER A 107 -10.22 -2.24 12.85
CA SER A 107 -11.10 -1.35 12.09
C SER A 107 -11.92 -2.16 11.09
N SER A 108 -13.13 -1.67 10.78
CA SER A 108 -13.98 -2.29 9.78
C SER A 108 -13.41 -2.07 8.37
N THR A 109 -13.85 -2.89 7.42
CA THR A 109 -13.44 -2.75 6.01
C THR A 109 -13.86 -1.39 5.45
N ASP A 110 -15.09 -0.92 5.75
CA ASP A 110 -15.58 0.37 5.27
C ASP A 110 -14.72 1.52 5.76
N PHE A 111 -14.35 1.50 7.03
CA PHE A 111 -13.47 2.52 7.61
C PHE A 111 -12.10 2.49 6.94
N LEU A 112 -11.55 1.30 6.72
CA LEU A 112 -10.26 1.14 6.06
C LEU A 112 -10.30 1.60 4.60
N CYS A 113 -11.42 1.40 3.90
CA CYS A 113 -11.57 1.91 2.53
C CYS A 113 -11.45 3.42 2.49
N ARG A 114 -12.11 4.13 3.41
CA ARG A 114 -12.00 5.60 3.49
C ARG A 114 -10.57 6.04 3.80
N LYS A 115 -9.91 5.36 4.73
CA LYS A 115 -8.54 5.70 5.10
C LYS A 115 -7.53 5.34 4.01
N MET A 116 -7.80 4.26 3.27
CA MET A 116 -6.95 3.88 2.14
C MET A 116 -7.01 4.93 1.04
N ASP A 117 -8.21 5.44 0.72
CA ASP A 117 -8.35 6.51 -0.27
C ASP A 117 -7.52 7.73 0.12
N LYS A 118 -7.60 8.13 1.38
CA LYS A 118 -6.82 9.26 1.89
C LYS A 118 -5.32 8.97 1.86
N LEU A 119 -4.93 7.76 2.24
CA LEU A 119 -3.52 7.34 2.23
C LEU A 119 -2.94 7.42 0.82
N LEU A 120 -3.63 6.89 -0.17
CA LEU A 120 -3.18 6.91 -1.56
C LEU A 120 -3.11 8.33 -2.11
N GLN A 121 -4.07 9.19 -1.77
CA GLN A 121 -4.03 10.61 -2.11
C GLN A 121 -2.80 11.29 -1.49
N ASN A 122 -2.50 10.96 -0.25
CA ASN A 122 -1.33 11.52 0.45
C ASN A 122 -0.02 11.10 -0.21
N ILE A 123 0.06 9.84 -0.68
CA ILE A 123 1.23 9.37 -1.43
C ILE A 123 1.42 10.19 -2.69
N ILE A 124 0.36 10.40 -3.45
CA ILE A 124 0.39 11.18 -4.69
C ILE A 124 0.83 12.62 -4.40
N ALA A 125 0.24 13.24 -3.40
CA ALA A 125 0.59 14.62 -3.02
C ALA A 125 2.05 14.73 -2.59
N LYS A 126 2.53 13.78 -1.78
CA LYS A 126 3.90 13.79 -1.27
C LYS A 126 4.93 13.56 -2.37
N SER A 127 4.59 12.79 -3.39
CA SER A 127 5.48 12.52 -4.51
C SER A 127 5.48 13.64 -5.56
N GLY A 128 4.63 14.65 -5.40
CA GLY A 128 4.53 15.77 -6.34
C GLY A 128 3.75 15.46 -7.62
N LEU A 129 3.03 14.37 -7.65
CA LEU A 129 2.22 13.96 -8.80
C LEU A 129 0.81 14.56 -8.73
N GLN A 130 0.15 14.62 -9.89
CA GLN A 130 -1.22 15.11 -10.00
C GLN A 130 -2.10 14.20 -10.82
#